data_008b5ec91917f22de0a362ddc4856a54
#
_entry.id   008b5ec91917f22de0a362ddc4856a54
#
_cell.length_a   1.000
_cell.length_b   1.000
_cell.length_c   1.000
_cell.angle_alpha   90.00
_cell.angle_beta   90.00
_cell.angle_gamma   90.00
#
_symmetry.space_group_name_H-M   'P 1'
#
loop_
_entity.id
_entity.type
_entity.pdbx_description
1 polymer ?
#
loop_
_entity_poly.entity_id
_entity_poly.type
_entity_poly.pdbx_seq_one_letter_code
_entity_poly.pdbx_strand_id
1 'polypeptide(L)'
;AVITGGSSGLGVLCANALAARGCDVVLAARRFEILDKNAQALREQYGVKAIPVRCDVTKEDQVIAARELVEKEFGRCDILINCAGEGHNDWAIDLALEKWQATIDVCVTGLFLMCREFGKLMREHNYGRIVNVASMLGMIALDSSFGRGISEYSASKGAVINFTRQLANEWAQYGITVNTLSPGFFASEQSPVGQGWFADFINTWCPMKRNGSDHELDAAIIFMTCEENSYMTGNNVVIDGGWTCT
;
A
#
# COMPACT_ATOMS: atom_id res chain seq x y z
N ALA A 1 9.63 -3.54 9.81
CA ALA A 1 8.45 -3.30 8.96
C ALA A 1 8.23 -4.43 7.96
N VAL A 2 6.98 -4.69 7.62
CA VAL A 2 6.60 -5.60 6.53
C VAL A 2 5.88 -4.79 5.45
N ILE A 3 6.32 -4.92 4.18
CA ILE A 3 5.77 -4.16 3.07
C ILE A 3 5.35 -5.12 1.96
N THR A 4 4.05 -5.18 1.63
CA THR A 4 3.55 -5.92 0.48
C THR A 4 3.69 -5.08 -0.80
N GLY A 5 3.77 -5.72 -1.96
CA GLY A 5 4.05 -5.02 -3.21
C GLY A 5 5.47 -4.47 -3.32
N GLY A 6 6.41 -4.97 -2.51
CA GLY A 6 7.80 -4.50 -2.42
C GLY A 6 8.67 -4.75 -3.65
N SER A 7 8.12 -5.26 -4.75
CA SER A 7 8.86 -5.46 -5.99
C SER A 7 8.90 -4.24 -6.91
N SER A 8 7.97 -3.29 -6.80
CA SER A 8 7.92 -2.11 -7.67
C SER A 8 7.05 -0.98 -7.08
N GLY A 9 7.11 0.19 -7.71
CA GLY A 9 6.21 1.32 -7.43
C GLY A 9 6.21 1.76 -5.96
N LEU A 10 5.03 2.06 -5.44
CA LEU A 10 4.85 2.65 -4.10
C LEU A 10 5.40 1.78 -2.96
N GLY A 11 5.37 0.44 -3.11
CA GLY A 11 5.94 -0.46 -2.10
C GLY A 11 7.44 -0.29 -1.92
N VAL A 12 8.16 -0.04 -3.02
CA VAL A 12 9.60 0.27 -2.98
C VAL A 12 9.84 1.65 -2.34
N LEU A 13 9.02 2.65 -2.68
CA LEU A 13 9.12 3.99 -2.07
C LEU A 13 8.91 3.91 -0.55
N CYS A 14 7.87 3.21 -0.10
CA CYS A 14 7.62 3.00 1.33
C CYS A 14 8.79 2.30 2.04
N ALA A 15 9.38 1.29 1.39
CA ALA A 15 10.52 0.56 1.95
C ALA A 15 11.76 1.45 2.10
N ASN A 16 12.05 2.28 1.09
CA ASN A 16 13.15 3.25 1.14
C ASN A 16 12.94 4.30 2.24
N ALA A 17 11.71 4.85 2.35
CA ALA A 17 11.39 5.84 3.38
C ALA A 17 11.63 5.31 4.81
N LEU A 18 11.26 4.06 5.08
CA LEU A 18 11.45 3.42 6.38
C LEU A 18 12.90 2.99 6.61
N ALA A 19 13.54 2.38 5.61
CA ALA A 19 14.95 1.96 5.70
C ALA A 19 15.90 3.15 5.93
N ALA A 20 15.64 4.29 5.28
CA ALA A 20 16.39 5.53 5.50
C ALA A 20 16.28 6.08 6.95
N ARG A 21 15.36 5.58 7.74
CA ARG A 21 15.19 5.88 9.17
C ARG A 21 15.69 4.76 10.09
N GLY A 22 16.44 3.79 9.52
CA GLY A 22 17.02 2.68 10.27
C GLY A 22 16.04 1.53 10.57
N CYS A 23 14.87 1.51 9.92
CA CYS A 23 13.90 0.43 10.11
C CYS A 23 14.33 -0.82 9.31
N ASP A 24 14.43 -1.96 9.97
CA ASP A 24 14.55 -3.25 9.30
C ASP A 24 13.29 -3.57 8.51
N VAL A 25 13.42 -4.15 7.32
CA VAL A 25 12.30 -4.34 6.40
C VAL A 25 12.19 -5.77 5.87
N VAL A 26 10.98 -6.22 5.68
CA VAL A 26 10.64 -7.43 4.93
C VAL A 26 9.82 -7.02 3.71
N LEU A 27 10.34 -7.31 2.52
CA LEU A 27 9.69 -7.04 1.26
C LEU A 27 8.92 -8.28 0.80
N ALA A 28 7.61 -8.19 0.64
CA ALA A 28 6.75 -9.30 0.24
C ALA A 28 6.11 -9.04 -1.12
N ALA A 29 6.30 -9.95 -2.10
CA ALA A 29 5.62 -9.97 -3.39
C ALA A 29 5.82 -11.30 -4.11
N ARG A 30 5.20 -11.44 -5.29
CA ARG A 30 5.29 -12.65 -6.12
C ARG A 30 6.65 -12.81 -6.85
N ARG A 31 7.26 -11.69 -7.27
CA ARG A 31 8.49 -11.64 -8.09
C ARG A 31 9.74 -11.64 -7.21
N PHE A 32 10.21 -12.83 -6.82
CA PHE A 32 11.29 -12.98 -5.84
C PHE A 32 12.62 -12.36 -6.28
N GLU A 33 13.03 -12.51 -7.54
CA GLU A 33 14.30 -12.03 -8.06
C GLU A 33 14.39 -10.48 -7.99
N ILE A 34 13.26 -9.80 -8.16
CA ILE A 34 13.18 -8.34 -8.03
C ILE A 34 13.20 -7.95 -6.56
N LEU A 35 12.49 -8.69 -5.70
CA LEU A 35 12.52 -8.45 -4.25
C LEU A 35 13.93 -8.58 -3.69
N ASP A 36 14.68 -9.60 -4.10
CA ASP A 36 16.04 -9.82 -3.61
C ASP A 36 16.97 -8.67 -4.01
N LYS A 37 16.88 -8.20 -5.25
CA LYS A 37 17.62 -7.01 -5.70
C LYS A 37 17.27 -5.76 -4.89
N ASN A 38 15.98 -5.54 -4.65
CA ASN A 38 15.52 -4.39 -3.85
C ASN A 38 16.01 -4.52 -2.40
N ALA A 39 15.90 -5.70 -1.80
CA ALA A 39 16.39 -5.95 -0.45
C ALA A 39 17.92 -5.76 -0.35
N GLN A 40 18.68 -6.20 -1.36
CA GLN A 40 20.11 -5.97 -1.43
C GLN A 40 20.43 -4.46 -1.49
N ALA A 41 19.74 -3.70 -2.34
CA ALA A 41 19.93 -2.25 -2.44
C ALA A 41 19.66 -1.55 -1.10
N LEU A 42 18.61 -1.94 -0.37
CA LEU A 42 18.32 -1.38 0.95
C LEU A 42 19.41 -1.70 1.98
N ARG A 43 19.94 -2.94 1.98
CA ARG A 43 21.06 -3.31 2.85
C ARG A 43 22.32 -2.50 2.56
N GLU A 44 22.65 -2.34 1.28
CA GLU A 44 23.84 -1.60 0.85
C GLU A 44 23.75 -0.11 1.13
N GLN A 45 22.56 0.48 0.88
CA GLN A 45 22.36 1.93 0.99
C GLN A 45 22.17 2.40 2.43
N TYR A 46 21.45 1.62 3.25
CA TYR A 46 21.00 2.08 4.58
C TYR A 46 21.57 1.26 5.74
N GLY A 47 22.22 0.13 5.49
CA GLY A 47 22.78 -0.72 6.53
C GLY A 47 21.75 -1.47 7.39
N VAL A 48 20.50 -1.52 6.97
CA VAL A 48 19.41 -2.21 7.67
C VAL A 48 19.34 -3.70 7.32
N LYS A 49 18.70 -4.50 8.16
CA LYS A 49 18.32 -5.86 7.78
C LYS A 49 17.12 -5.79 6.81
N ALA A 50 17.30 -6.28 5.60
CA ALA A 50 16.24 -6.33 4.60
C ALA A 50 16.09 -7.77 4.07
N ILE A 51 14.89 -8.34 4.16
CA ILE A 51 14.60 -9.74 3.80
C ILE A 51 13.55 -9.77 2.68
N PRO A 52 13.85 -10.42 1.52
CA PRO A 52 12.85 -10.67 0.49
C PRO A 52 12.03 -11.92 0.84
N VAL A 53 10.71 -11.85 0.67
CA VAL A 53 9.78 -12.97 0.89
C VAL A 53 8.89 -13.14 -0.31
N ARG A 54 8.94 -14.32 -0.95
CA ARG A 54 7.94 -14.65 -1.97
C ARG A 54 6.59 -14.85 -1.29
N CYS A 55 5.64 -13.98 -1.58
CA CYS A 55 4.29 -14.04 -1.02
C CYS A 55 3.28 -13.53 -2.05
N ASP A 56 2.34 -14.38 -2.41
CA ASP A 56 1.09 -13.99 -3.05
C ASP A 56 0.08 -13.73 -1.93
N VAL A 57 -0.32 -12.47 -1.76
CA VAL A 57 -1.23 -12.06 -0.68
C VAL A 57 -2.61 -12.71 -0.78
N THR A 58 -2.99 -13.25 -1.95
CA THR A 58 -4.25 -13.99 -2.15
C THR A 58 -4.20 -15.44 -1.64
N LYS A 59 -3.02 -15.91 -1.21
CA LYS A 59 -2.78 -17.26 -0.73
C LYS A 59 -2.53 -17.23 0.78
N GLU A 60 -3.52 -17.69 1.53
CA GLU A 60 -3.50 -17.66 3.00
C GLU A 60 -2.30 -18.38 3.59
N ASP A 61 -1.94 -19.53 3.05
CA ASP A 61 -0.78 -20.32 3.45
C ASP A 61 0.55 -19.54 3.30
N GLN A 62 0.69 -18.79 2.20
CA GLN A 62 1.88 -17.96 1.97
C GLN A 62 1.93 -16.74 2.90
N VAL A 63 0.78 -16.15 3.23
CA VAL A 63 0.70 -15.06 4.21
C VAL A 63 1.07 -15.56 5.60
N ILE A 64 0.58 -16.73 6.01
CA ILE A 64 0.95 -17.37 7.27
C ILE A 64 2.45 -17.65 7.32
N ALA A 65 3.01 -18.24 6.26
CA ALA A 65 4.45 -18.51 6.18
C ALA A 65 5.30 -17.22 6.25
N ALA A 66 4.84 -16.13 5.62
CA ALA A 66 5.51 -14.83 5.72
C ALA A 66 5.48 -14.28 7.15
N ARG A 67 4.35 -14.40 7.88
CA ARG A 67 4.26 -14.01 9.29
C ARG A 67 5.19 -14.86 10.16
N GLU A 68 5.23 -16.18 9.97
CA GLU A 68 6.11 -17.08 10.73
C GLU A 68 7.59 -16.77 10.53
N LEU A 69 7.96 -16.42 9.30
CA LEU A 69 9.33 -15.98 9.01
C LEU A 69 9.65 -14.68 9.74
N VAL A 70 8.75 -13.68 9.74
CA VAL A 70 8.95 -12.42 10.46
C VAL A 70 9.06 -12.66 11.96
N GLU A 71 8.20 -13.49 12.53
CA GLU A 71 8.25 -13.87 13.93
C GLU A 71 9.58 -14.55 14.31
N LYS A 72 10.07 -15.47 13.48
CA LYS A 72 11.35 -16.16 13.66
C LYS A 72 12.54 -15.19 13.57
N GLU A 73 12.54 -14.29 12.60
CA GLU A 73 13.69 -13.44 12.28
C GLU A 73 13.80 -12.19 13.15
N PHE A 74 12.66 -11.69 13.66
CA PHE A 74 12.58 -10.42 14.38
C PHE A 74 11.83 -10.51 15.72
N GLY A 75 11.09 -11.60 15.97
CA GLY A 75 10.27 -11.79 17.16
C GLY A 75 9.01 -10.91 17.20
N ARG A 76 8.88 -9.91 16.30
CA ARG A 76 7.79 -8.94 16.28
C ARG A 76 7.59 -8.30 14.91
N CYS A 77 6.45 -7.67 14.73
CA CYS A 77 6.17 -6.78 13.61
C CYS A 77 5.61 -5.45 14.14
N ASP A 78 6.32 -4.35 13.94
CA ASP A 78 5.90 -3.02 14.41
C ASP A 78 5.08 -2.26 13.37
N ILE A 79 5.43 -2.44 12.09
CA ILE A 79 4.84 -1.71 10.97
C ILE A 79 4.43 -2.70 9.89
N LEU A 80 3.18 -2.59 9.41
CA LEU A 80 2.68 -3.29 8.23
C LEU A 80 2.21 -2.26 7.20
N ILE A 81 2.79 -2.29 5.99
CA ILE A 81 2.33 -1.49 4.85
C ILE A 81 1.75 -2.41 3.80
N ASN A 82 0.44 -2.37 3.64
CA ASN A 82 -0.30 -3.09 2.62
C ASN A 82 -0.35 -2.27 1.34
N CYS A 83 0.62 -2.49 0.46
CA CYS A 83 0.78 -1.78 -0.81
C CYS A 83 0.54 -2.67 -2.05
N ALA A 84 0.38 -3.99 -1.87
CA ALA A 84 0.01 -4.86 -2.99
C ALA A 84 -1.32 -4.42 -3.60
N GLY A 85 -1.35 -4.30 -4.91
CA GLY A 85 -2.53 -3.87 -5.65
C GLY A 85 -2.48 -4.32 -7.10
N GLU A 86 -3.66 -4.45 -7.68
CA GLU A 86 -3.86 -4.82 -9.08
C GLU A 86 -5.11 -4.07 -9.59
N GLY A 87 -5.10 -3.69 -10.85
CA GLY A 87 -6.24 -3.06 -11.52
C GLY A 87 -6.17 -3.28 -13.02
N HIS A 88 -7.33 -3.24 -13.65
CA HIS A 88 -7.52 -3.36 -15.09
C HIS A 88 -8.02 -2.03 -15.67
N ASN A 89 -8.18 -1.96 -16.98
CA ASN A 89 -8.61 -0.72 -17.65
C ASN A 89 -9.83 -0.96 -18.55
N ASP A 90 -10.68 -1.93 -18.19
CA ASP A 90 -11.88 -2.24 -18.94
C ASP A 90 -13.07 -1.41 -18.43
N TRP A 91 -13.94 -0.96 -19.33
CA TRP A 91 -15.19 -0.34 -18.94
C TRP A 91 -16.08 -1.33 -18.18
N ALA A 92 -16.79 -0.87 -17.15
CA ALA A 92 -17.59 -1.73 -16.27
C ALA A 92 -18.59 -2.62 -17.02
N ILE A 93 -19.13 -2.11 -18.15
CA ILE A 93 -20.09 -2.87 -18.98
C ILE A 93 -19.45 -4.06 -19.70
N ASP A 94 -18.13 -4.02 -19.93
CA ASP A 94 -17.36 -5.06 -20.65
C ASP A 94 -16.39 -5.80 -19.74
N LEU A 95 -16.32 -5.44 -18.45
CA LEU A 95 -15.38 -6.01 -17.50
C LEU A 95 -15.72 -7.47 -17.18
N ALA A 96 -14.83 -8.38 -17.51
CA ALA A 96 -14.98 -9.79 -17.17
C ALA A 96 -14.97 -10.01 -15.65
N LEU A 97 -15.81 -10.94 -15.16
CA LEU A 97 -15.91 -11.26 -13.74
C LEU A 97 -14.58 -11.71 -13.14
N GLU A 98 -13.77 -12.43 -13.90
CA GLU A 98 -12.45 -12.91 -13.47
C GLU A 98 -11.49 -11.76 -13.19
N LYS A 99 -11.52 -10.68 -13.98
CA LYS A 99 -10.71 -9.48 -13.75
C LYS A 99 -11.19 -8.70 -12.53
N TRP A 100 -12.51 -8.56 -12.39
CA TRP A 100 -13.12 -8.00 -11.18
C TRP A 100 -12.64 -8.75 -9.94
N GLN A 101 -12.79 -10.09 -9.95
CA GLN A 101 -12.42 -10.94 -8.82
C GLN A 101 -10.93 -10.87 -8.51
N ALA A 102 -10.05 -10.87 -9.52
CA ALA A 102 -8.61 -10.73 -9.34
C ALA A 102 -8.24 -9.44 -8.61
N THR A 103 -8.87 -8.31 -8.98
CA THR A 103 -8.66 -7.02 -8.28
C THR A 103 -9.14 -7.08 -6.83
N ILE A 104 -10.33 -7.65 -6.57
CA ILE A 104 -10.85 -7.81 -5.21
C ILE A 104 -9.98 -8.75 -4.38
N ASP A 105 -9.52 -9.85 -4.95
CA ASP A 105 -8.67 -10.82 -4.26
C ASP A 105 -7.34 -10.22 -3.81
N VAL A 106 -6.68 -9.43 -4.66
CA VAL A 106 -5.42 -8.79 -4.30
C VAL A 106 -5.64 -7.60 -3.36
N CYS A 107 -6.53 -6.66 -3.75
CA CYS A 107 -6.64 -5.37 -3.06
C CYS A 107 -7.44 -5.44 -1.76
N VAL A 108 -8.38 -6.38 -1.62
CA VAL A 108 -9.27 -6.48 -0.47
C VAL A 108 -9.01 -7.75 0.33
N THR A 109 -9.16 -8.93 -0.27
CA THR A 109 -8.99 -10.21 0.43
C THR A 109 -7.54 -10.37 0.90
N GLY A 110 -6.56 -10.10 0.03
CA GLY A 110 -5.14 -10.18 0.38
C GLY A 110 -4.73 -9.20 1.47
N LEU A 111 -5.23 -7.97 1.40
CA LEU A 111 -5.02 -6.98 2.45
C LEU A 111 -5.63 -7.43 3.79
N PHE A 112 -6.85 -7.99 3.76
CA PHE A 112 -7.46 -8.58 4.97
C PHE A 112 -6.59 -9.68 5.56
N LEU A 113 -6.10 -10.62 4.75
CA LEU A 113 -5.25 -11.72 5.21
C LEU A 113 -3.97 -11.20 5.86
N MET A 114 -3.31 -10.23 5.23
CA MET A 114 -2.12 -9.58 5.79
C MET A 114 -2.42 -8.88 7.12
N CYS A 115 -3.47 -8.06 7.18
CA CYS A 115 -3.88 -7.40 8.43
C CYS A 115 -4.16 -8.43 9.51
N ARG A 116 -4.91 -9.49 9.23
CA ARG A 116 -5.28 -10.52 10.20
C ARG A 116 -4.07 -11.23 10.78
N GLU A 117 -3.15 -11.70 9.93
CA GLU A 117 -2.01 -12.49 10.39
C GLU A 117 -0.97 -11.62 11.13
N PHE A 118 -0.63 -10.46 10.61
CA PHE A 118 0.31 -9.56 11.30
C PHE A 118 -0.34 -8.85 12.50
N GLY A 119 -1.64 -8.62 12.47
CA GLY A 119 -2.40 -8.12 13.62
C GLY A 119 -2.39 -9.07 14.83
N LYS A 120 -2.34 -10.39 14.60
CA LYS A 120 -2.13 -11.36 15.68
C LYS A 120 -0.80 -11.11 16.39
N LEU A 121 0.28 -10.99 15.64
CA LEU A 121 1.62 -10.73 16.15
C LEU A 121 1.73 -9.35 16.85
N MET A 122 1.14 -8.31 16.25
CA MET A 122 1.09 -6.98 16.86
C MET A 122 0.32 -6.95 18.18
N ARG A 123 -0.80 -7.71 18.27
CA ARG A 123 -1.60 -7.81 19.49
C ARG A 123 -0.82 -8.42 20.65
N GLU A 124 0.03 -9.42 20.40
CA GLU A 124 0.87 -10.04 21.44
C GLU A 124 1.85 -9.04 22.07
N HIS A 125 2.27 -8.05 21.29
CA HIS A 125 3.18 -6.99 21.74
C HIS A 125 2.47 -5.70 22.21
N ASN A 126 1.14 -5.63 22.11
CA ASN A 126 0.32 -4.43 22.37
C ASN A 126 0.84 -3.19 21.60
N TYR A 127 1.31 -3.38 20.39
CA TYR A 127 1.86 -2.34 19.55
C TYR A 127 1.75 -2.71 18.06
N GLY A 128 1.33 -1.77 17.23
CA GLY A 128 1.33 -1.90 15.78
C GLY A 128 0.97 -0.62 15.07
N ARG A 129 1.54 -0.46 13.88
CA ARG A 129 1.26 0.64 12.94
C ARG A 129 0.92 0.04 11.59
N ILE A 130 -0.35 0.10 11.19
CA ILE A 130 -0.80 -0.44 9.91
C ILE A 130 -1.16 0.71 8.98
N VAL A 131 -0.54 0.71 7.79
CA VAL A 131 -0.87 1.63 6.70
C VAL A 131 -1.40 0.81 5.52
N ASN A 132 -2.67 0.98 5.23
CA ASN A 132 -3.33 0.38 4.07
C ASN A 132 -3.29 1.37 2.91
N VAL A 133 -2.59 1.02 1.83
CA VAL A 133 -2.50 1.89 0.65
C VAL A 133 -3.77 1.73 -0.19
N ALA A 134 -4.64 2.75 -0.10
CA ALA A 134 -5.82 2.89 -0.94
C ALA A 134 -5.49 3.66 -2.23
N SER A 135 -6.28 4.66 -2.54
CA SER A 135 -6.13 5.58 -3.66
C SER A 135 -7.14 6.73 -3.50
N MET A 136 -6.88 7.88 -4.08
CA MET A 136 -7.89 8.91 -4.28
C MET A 136 -9.14 8.36 -5.01
N LEU A 137 -8.95 7.34 -5.86
CA LEU A 137 -10.02 6.67 -6.62
C LEU A 137 -10.97 5.82 -5.75
N GLY A 138 -10.63 5.61 -4.48
CA GLY A 138 -11.57 5.06 -3.50
C GLY A 138 -12.56 6.09 -2.93
N MET A 139 -12.38 7.38 -3.27
CA MET A 139 -13.20 8.49 -2.76
C MET A 139 -13.93 9.25 -3.87
N ILE A 140 -13.35 9.29 -5.06
CA ILE A 140 -13.89 10.04 -6.21
C ILE A 140 -13.92 9.15 -7.45
N ALA A 141 -14.69 9.59 -8.45
CA ALA A 141 -14.63 9.07 -9.82
C ALA A 141 -13.74 9.97 -10.68
N LEU A 142 -13.04 9.37 -11.66
CA LEU A 142 -12.41 10.16 -12.71
C LEU A 142 -13.42 10.57 -13.77
N ASP A 143 -13.16 11.71 -14.39
CA ASP A 143 -13.91 12.16 -15.56
C ASP A 143 -13.77 11.16 -16.71
N SER A 144 -14.82 11.01 -17.51
CA SER A 144 -14.85 10.08 -18.64
C SER A 144 -13.77 10.33 -19.71
N SER A 145 -13.21 11.55 -19.76
CA SER A 145 -12.07 11.89 -20.62
C SER A 145 -10.77 11.13 -20.27
N PHE A 146 -10.73 10.46 -19.09
CA PHE A 146 -9.67 9.49 -18.78
C PHE A 146 -9.61 8.36 -19.81
N GLY A 147 -10.73 8.06 -20.48
CA GLY A 147 -10.76 7.14 -21.61
C GLY A 147 -10.59 5.66 -21.26
N ARG A 148 -10.68 5.30 -19.98
CA ARG A 148 -10.53 3.92 -19.46
C ARG A 148 -11.48 3.66 -18.31
N GLY A 149 -11.96 2.40 -18.20
CA GLY A 149 -12.70 1.95 -17.04
C GLY A 149 -11.76 1.57 -15.90
N ILE A 150 -12.14 1.88 -14.66
CA ILE A 150 -11.39 1.58 -13.44
C ILE A 150 -12.34 1.26 -12.28
N SER A 151 -13.53 0.76 -12.59
CA SER A 151 -14.61 0.59 -11.60
C SER A 151 -14.26 -0.43 -10.52
N GLU A 152 -13.63 -1.56 -10.87
CA GLU A 152 -13.20 -2.59 -9.94
C GLU A 152 -12.12 -2.10 -8.99
N TYR A 153 -11.18 -1.30 -9.52
CA TYR A 153 -10.11 -0.72 -8.71
C TYR A 153 -10.69 0.32 -7.73
N SER A 154 -11.54 1.23 -8.21
CA SER A 154 -12.20 2.23 -7.37
C SER A 154 -13.03 1.59 -6.27
N ALA A 155 -13.82 0.55 -6.60
CA ALA A 155 -14.59 -0.21 -5.62
C ALA A 155 -13.68 -0.86 -4.56
N SER A 156 -12.58 -1.49 -4.99
CA SER A 156 -11.61 -2.13 -4.08
C SER A 156 -10.98 -1.11 -3.13
N LYS A 157 -10.59 0.08 -3.63
CA LYS A 157 -9.95 1.12 -2.83
C LYS A 157 -10.94 1.83 -1.88
N GLY A 158 -12.20 1.95 -2.27
CA GLY A 158 -13.28 2.36 -1.37
C GLY A 158 -13.50 1.35 -0.23
N ALA A 159 -13.47 0.05 -0.55
CA ALA A 159 -13.55 -1.02 0.45
C ALA A 159 -12.37 -0.95 1.44
N VAL A 160 -11.14 -0.72 0.97
CA VAL A 160 -9.95 -0.56 1.83
C VAL A 160 -10.11 0.59 2.82
N ILE A 161 -10.62 1.75 2.37
CA ILE A 161 -10.83 2.91 3.24
C ILE A 161 -11.82 2.58 4.36
N ASN A 162 -12.95 1.95 4.03
CA ASN A 162 -13.95 1.64 5.06
C ASN A 162 -13.53 0.48 5.96
N PHE A 163 -12.89 -0.55 5.42
CA PHE A 163 -12.32 -1.66 6.19
C PHE A 163 -11.28 -1.15 7.21
N THR A 164 -10.43 -0.22 6.82
CA THR A 164 -9.45 0.42 7.72
C THR A 164 -10.12 1.08 8.92
N ARG A 165 -11.23 1.79 8.72
CA ARG A 165 -11.99 2.42 9.83
C ARG A 165 -12.52 1.38 10.82
N GLN A 166 -13.04 0.27 10.30
CA GLN A 166 -13.56 -0.79 11.16
C GLN A 166 -12.43 -1.46 11.96
N LEU A 167 -11.31 -1.82 11.32
CA LEU A 167 -10.16 -2.38 12.02
C LEU A 167 -9.58 -1.43 13.07
N ALA A 168 -9.50 -0.14 12.76
CA ALA A 168 -9.03 0.87 13.71
C ALA A 168 -9.86 0.88 14.99
N ASN A 169 -11.19 0.79 14.85
CA ASN A 169 -12.09 0.72 15.99
C ASN A 169 -11.91 -0.58 16.80
N GLU A 170 -11.77 -1.72 16.14
CA GLU A 170 -11.61 -3.02 16.80
C GLU A 170 -10.26 -3.16 17.51
N TRP A 171 -9.18 -2.60 16.92
CA TRP A 171 -7.81 -2.91 17.36
C TRP A 171 -7.15 -1.82 18.19
N ALA A 172 -7.78 -0.66 18.35
CA ALA A 172 -7.28 0.41 19.21
C ALA A 172 -6.99 -0.08 20.65
N GLN A 173 -7.83 -0.98 21.17
CA GLN A 173 -7.66 -1.58 22.50
C GLN A 173 -6.36 -2.39 22.65
N TYR A 174 -5.73 -2.78 21.54
CA TYR A 174 -4.45 -3.51 21.51
C TYR A 174 -3.25 -2.61 21.22
N GLY A 175 -3.40 -1.28 21.28
CA GLY A 175 -2.33 -0.34 20.94
C GLY A 175 -1.95 -0.31 19.47
N ILE A 176 -2.81 -0.84 18.58
CA ILE A 176 -2.60 -0.89 17.13
C ILE A 176 -3.35 0.26 16.48
N THR A 177 -2.63 1.09 15.73
CA THR A 177 -3.26 2.09 14.86
C THR A 177 -3.36 1.56 13.43
N VAL A 178 -4.50 1.79 12.80
CA VAL A 178 -4.75 1.38 11.41
C VAL A 178 -5.23 2.59 10.63
N ASN A 179 -4.46 3.00 9.64
CA ASN A 179 -4.76 4.18 8.83
C ASN A 179 -4.65 3.87 7.33
N THR A 180 -5.26 4.69 6.51
CA THR A 180 -5.20 4.59 5.06
C THR A 180 -4.34 5.70 4.50
N LEU A 181 -3.46 5.37 3.55
CA LEU A 181 -2.80 6.32 2.66
C LEU A 181 -3.51 6.26 1.31
N SER A 182 -4.00 7.40 0.83
CA SER A 182 -4.67 7.54 -0.47
C SER A 182 -3.85 8.43 -1.40
N PRO A 183 -2.91 7.86 -2.18
CA PRO A 183 -2.15 8.61 -3.15
C PRO A 183 -2.99 9.02 -4.36
N GLY A 184 -2.60 10.13 -4.99
CA GLY A 184 -2.96 10.46 -6.36
C GLY A 184 -2.10 9.68 -7.37
N PHE A 185 -1.78 10.30 -8.50
CA PHE A 185 -0.93 9.68 -9.50
C PHE A 185 0.56 9.82 -9.16
N PHE A 186 1.20 8.69 -8.97
CA PHE A 186 2.64 8.51 -8.82
C PHE A 186 3.15 7.57 -9.90
N ALA A 187 4.42 7.69 -10.29
CA ALA A 187 5.01 6.79 -11.26
C ALA A 187 5.04 5.35 -10.75
N SER A 188 4.54 4.42 -11.56
CA SER A 188 4.58 2.99 -11.28
C SER A 188 4.48 2.18 -12.57
N GLU A 189 4.67 0.86 -12.51
CA GLU A 189 4.44 -0.02 -13.67
C GLU A 189 2.98 0.05 -14.16
N GLN A 190 2.02 0.28 -13.26
CA GLN A 190 0.59 0.41 -13.58
C GLN A 190 0.19 1.82 -14.04
N SER A 191 1.01 2.82 -13.74
CA SER A 191 0.71 4.23 -13.97
C SER A 191 1.89 4.93 -14.62
N PRO A 192 2.02 4.87 -15.97
CA PRO A 192 3.12 5.53 -16.72
C PRO A 192 2.89 7.04 -16.79
N VAL A 193 2.93 7.70 -15.64
CA VAL A 193 2.76 9.16 -15.54
C VAL A 193 3.90 9.92 -16.22
N GLY A 194 3.62 11.13 -16.63
CA GLY A 194 4.64 12.04 -17.19
C GLY A 194 4.87 11.93 -18.69
N GLN A 195 4.12 11.11 -19.44
CA GLN A 195 4.25 10.98 -20.88
C GLN A 195 2.89 10.97 -21.61
N GLY A 196 2.88 11.57 -22.79
CA GLY A 196 1.76 11.57 -23.73
C GLY A 196 0.44 12.04 -23.11
N TRP A 197 -0.67 11.45 -23.56
CA TRP A 197 -2.03 11.81 -23.14
C TRP A 197 -2.24 11.80 -21.63
N PHE A 198 -1.51 10.94 -20.91
CA PHE A 198 -1.67 10.83 -19.46
C PHE A 198 -1.06 12.03 -18.73
N ALA A 199 0.06 12.56 -19.20
CA ALA A 199 0.61 13.81 -18.70
C ALA A 199 -0.36 14.98 -18.95
N ASP A 200 -0.95 15.04 -20.13
CA ASP A 200 -1.94 16.07 -20.48
C ASP A 200 -3.20 15.97 -19.59
N PHE A 201 -3.66 14.75 -19.33
CA PHE A 201 -4.77 14.50 -18.43
C PHE A 201 -4.46 14.99 -17.00
N ILE A 202 -3.28 14.63 -16.45
CA ILE A 202 -2.85 15.10 -15.12
C ILE A 202 -2.73 16.64 -15.11
N ASN A 203 -2.11 17.23 -16.11
CA ASN A 203 -1.96 18.69 -16.23
C ASN A 203 -3.31 19.42 -16.32
N THR A 204 -4.33 18.77 -16.88
CA THR A 204 -5.67 19.34 -16.98
C THR A 204 -6.39 19.30 -15.62
N TRP A 205 -6.41 18.15 -14.97
CA TRP A 205 -7.29 17.87 -13.84
C TRP A 205 -6.63 18.04 -12.47
N CYS A 206 -5.32 17.77 -12.33
CA CYS A 206 -4.62 17.94 -11.05
C CYS A 206 -4.38 19.44 -10.77
N PRO A 207 -4.79 19.98 -9.60
CA PRO A 207 -4.49 21.38 -9.23
C PRO A 207 -3.00 21.72 -9.27
N MET A 208 -2.12 20.82 -8.81
CA MET A 208 -0.66 21.02 -8.86
C MET A 208 -0.07 20.83 -10.27
N LYS A 209 -0.86 20.44 -11.29
CA LYS A 209 -0.45 20.29 -12.70
C LYS A 209 0.72 19.33 -12.91
N ARG A 210 0.85 18.36 -12.05
CA ARG A 210 1.88 17.31 -12.13
C ARG A 210 1.49 16.07 -11.34
N ASN A 211 2.15 14.95 -11.59
CA ASN A 211 2.13 13.78 -10.71
C ASN A 211 3.02 14.00 -9.48
N GLY A 212 2.84 13.14 -8.48
CA GLY A 212 3.73 13.06 -7.33
C GLY A 212 5.10 12.51 -7.71
N SER A 213 6.15 12.97 -7.05
CA SER A 213 7.52 12.46 -7.18
C SER A 213 7.84 11.41 -6.12
N ASP A 214 8.93 10.66 -6.32
CA ASP A 214 9.27 9.48 -5.52
C ASP A 214 9.39 9.72 -4.01
N HIS A 215 9.79 10.92 -3.58
CA HIS A 215 9.99 11.23 -2.15
C HIS A 215 8.82 11.96 -1.49
N GLU A 216 7.74 12.26 -2.24
CA GLU A 216 6.64 13.04 -1.68
C GLU A 216 5.69 12.22 -0.80
N LEU A 217 5.85 10.90 -0.75
CA LEU A 217 5.16 10.03 0.21
C LEU A 217 5.95 9.79 1.49
N ASP A 218 7.27 10.05 1.51
CA ASP A 218 8.15 9.70 2.61
C ASP A 218 7.68 10.31 3.94
N ALA A 219 7.37 11.62 3.93
CA ALA A 219 6.90 12.31 5.12
C ALA A 219 5.58 11.74 5.66
N ALA A 220 4.66 11.39 4.77
CA ALA A 220 3.38 10.79 5.16
C ALA A 220 3.58 9.39 5.77
N ILE A 221 4.41 8.54 5.15
CA ILE A 221 4.73 7.20 5.66
C ILE A 221 5.37 7.30 7.05
N ILE A 222 6.39 8.15 7.22
CA ILE A 222 7.05 8.33 8.51
C ILE A 222 6.06 8.86 9.55
N PHE A 223 5.28 9.89 9.23
CA PHE A 223 4.25 10.43 10.12
C PHE A 223 3.23 9.38 10.55
N MET A 224 2.75 8.54 9.62
CA MET A 224 1.74 7.52 9.93
C MET A 224 2.29 6.35 10.75
N THR A 225 3.60 6.12 10.75
CA THR A 225 4.24 4.95 11.35
C THR A 225 5.13 5.26 12.55
N CYS A 226 5.44 6.54 12.84
CA CYS A 226 6.26 6.90 14.00
C CYS A 226 5.52 6.63 15.33
N GLU A 227 6.30 6.43 16.37
CA GLU A 227 5.80 6.11 17.70
C GLU A 227 4.97 7.27 18.29
N GLU A 228 5.41 8.50 18.06
CA GLU A 228 4.77 9.73 18.56
C GLU A 228 3.35 9.92 18.01
N ASN A 229 3.06 9.40 16.83
CA ASN A 229 1.72 9.44 16.25
C ASN A 229 0.84 8.31 16.79
N SER A 230 0.62 8.29 18.09
CA SER A 230 -0.12 7.22 18.78
C SER A 230 -1.63 7.46 18.88
N TYR A 231 -2.12 8.66 18.51
CA TYR A 231 -3.54 9.03 18.67
C TYR A 231 -4.31 9.10 17.34
N MET A 232 -3.63 8.90 16.21
CA MET A 232 -4.26 8.86 14.88
C MET A 232 -4.56 7.42 14.48
N THR A 233 -5.84 7.06 14.42
CA THR A 233 -6.30 5.76 13.89
C THR A 233 -7.62 5.92 13.14
N GLY A 234 -7.88 5.09 12.13
CA GLY A 234 -9.07 5.16 11.28
C GLY A 234 -9.07 6.32 10.27
N ASN A 235 -7.97 7.04 10.15
CA ASN A 235 -7.84 8.19 9.27
C ASN A 235 -7.51 7.79 7.82
N ASN A 236 -7.83 8.66 6.87
CA ASN A 236 -7.43 8.56 5.48
C ASN A 236 -6.59 9.77 5.11
N VAL A 237 -5.26 9.55 4.98
CA VAL A 237 -4.30 10.59 4.60
C VAL A 237 -4.21 10.63 3.07
N VAL A 238 -4.56 11.77 2.49
CA VAL A 238 -4.60 11.96 1.04
C VAL A 238 -3.38 12.76 0.58
N ILE A 239 -2.65 12.22 -0.41
CA ILE A 239 -1.48 12.86 -1.03
C ILE A 239 -1.66 12.80 -2.55
N ASP A 240 -2.37 13.76 -3.13
CA ASP A 240 -2.89 13.69 -4.50
C ASP A 240 -2.72 14.97 -5.32
N GLY A 241 -1.94 15.93 -4.85
CA GLY A 241 -1.75 17.21 -5.55
C GLY A 241 -3.00 18.10 -5.58
N GLY A 242 -3.94 17.85 -4.66
CA GLY A 242 -5.20 18.58 -4.54
C GLY A 242 -6.34 18.03 -5.40
N TRP A 243 -6.18 16.87 -6.02
CA TRP A 243 -7.18 16.30 -6.93
C TRP A 243 -8.55 16.14 -6.27
N THR A 244 -8.60 15.66 -5.05
CA THR A 244 -9.86 15.39 -4.32
C THR A 244 -10.47 16.62 -3.66
N CYS A 245 -9.88 17.78 -3.75
CA CYS A 245 -10.43 19.02 -3.19
C CYS A 245 -11.21 19.87 -4.21
N THR A 246 -11.32 19.40 -5.47
CA THR A 246 -12.03 20.09 -6.56
C THR A 246 -13.31 19.38 -6.94
#